data_1fa0c3a5205eecd6c4a77cd4d4ad2ea3
#
_entry.id   1fa0c3a5205eecd6c4a77cd4d4ad2ea3
#
_cell.length_a   1.000
_cell.length_b   1.000
_cell.length_c   1.000
_cell.angle_alpha   90.00
_cell.angle_beta   90.00
_cell.angle_gamma   90.00
#
_symmetry.space_group_name_H-M   'P 1'
#
loop_
_entity.id
_entity.type
_entity.pdbx_description
1 polymer ?
#
loop_
_entity_poly.entity_id
_entity_poly.type
_entity_poly.pdbx_seq_one_letter_code
_entity_poly.pdbx_strand_id
1 'polypeptide(L)'
;MLEALGLIEVVGLVGAIEAADTASKAADVKVIGYELTKGSGMVLVKIVGGVSAVKSAVDAACVAAERVSQIVSKHIIARPSDELDKIINVEEETQEEIIDNSEEQNEVTENNETDEVNEILEEVKEIQVVKVNKKNKNKK
;
A
#
# COMPACT_ATOMS: atom_id res chain seq x y z
N MET A 1 2.89 -15.14 -25.88
CA MET A 1 4.02 -14.23 -26.21
C MET A 1 3.98 -13.16 -25.14
N LEU A 2 4.98 -13.17 -24.26
CA LEU A 2 5.04 -12.23 -23.16
C LEU A 2 5.21 -10.80 -23.70
N GLU A 3 4.45 -9.88 -23.12
CA GLU A 3 4.60 -8.44 -23.35
C GLU A 3 5.94 -7.96 -22.80
N ALA A 4 6.42 -6.81 -23.26
CA ALA A 4 7.61 -6.21 -22.67
C ALA A 4 7.36 -5.82 -21.21
N LEU A 5 8.39 -5.94 -20.39
CA LEU A 5 8.38 -5.60 -18.99
C LEU A 5 9.17 -4.32 -18.74
N GLY A 6 8.54 -3.35 -18.08
CA GLY A 6 9.18 -2.14 -17.59
C GLY A 6 9.29 -2.18 -16.06
N LEU A 7 10.45 -1.81 -15.56
CA LEU A 7 10.79 -1.77 -14.14
C LEU A 7 11.29 -0.38 -13.79
N ILE A 8 10.72 0.22 -12.74
CA ILE A 8 11.11 1.55 -12.23
C ILE A 8 11.27 1.45 -10.73
N GLU A 9 12.47 1.68 -10.22
CA GLU A 9 12.75 1.69 -8.79
C GLU A 9 12.94 3.12 -8.30
N VAL A 10 12.17 3.50 -7.27
CA VAL A 10 12.15 4.85 -6.71
C VAL A 10 12.25 4.82 -5.19
N VAL A 11 12.67 5.91 -4.58
CA VAL A 11 12.66 6.05 -3.12
C VAL A 11 11.28 6.49 -2.65
N GLY A 12 10.63 5.68 -1.80
CA GLY A 12 9.35 5.99 -1.18
C GLY A 12 8.13 5.74 -2.06
N LEU A 13 7.01 5.44 -1.40
CA LEU A 13 5.75 5.06 -2.04
C LEU A 13 5.14 6.21 -2.87
N VAL A 14 5.31 7.47 -2.46
CA VAL A 14 4.77 8.64 -3.18
C VAL A 14 5.35 8.71 -4.60
N GLY A 15 6.67 8.54 -4.75
CA GLY A 15 7.31 8.49 -6.05
C GLY A 15 6.85 7.30 -6.89
N ALA A 16 6.60 6.15 -6.28
CA ALA A 16 6.10 4.96 -6.96
C ALA A 16 4.66 5.16 -7.49
N ILE A 17 3.79 5.80 -6.71
CA ILE A 17 2.42 6.12 -7.14
C ILE A 17 2.46 7.10 -8.33
N GLU A 18 3.27 8.15 -8.26
CA GLU A 18 3.43 9.11 -9.35
C GLU A 18 3.97 8.44 -10.61
N ALA A 19 4.96 7.54 -10.46
CA ALA A 19 5.49 6.78 -11.59
C ALA A 19 4.43 5.87 -12.22
N ALA A 20 3.67 5.13 -11.42
CA ALA A 20 2.63 4.22 -11.90
C ALA A 20 1.47 4.97 -12.60
N ASP A 21 1.00 6.06 -12.01
CA ASP A 21 -0.06 6.90 -12.57
C ASP A 21 0.37 7.51 -13.92
N THR A 22 1.56 8.11 -13.95
CA THR A 22 2.09 8.69 -15.18
C THR A 22 2.34 7.64 -16.26
N ALA A 23 2.88 6.47 -15.92
CA ALA A 23 3.10 5.38 -16.86
C ALA A 23 1.81 4.97 -17.56
N SER A 24 0.74 4.72 -16.78
CA SER A 24 -0.56 4.28 -17.29
C SER A 24 -1.29 5.34 -18.13
N LYS A 25 -0.97 6.62 -17.94
CA LYS A 25 -1.53 7.74 -18.71
C LYS A 25 -0.72 8.06 -19.96
N ALA A 26 0.59 7.78 -19.95
CA ALA A 26 1.50 8.17 -21.04
C ALA A 26 1.44 7.21 -22.26
N ALA A 27 1.14 5.94 -22.06
CA ALA A 27 1.09 4.92 -23.11
C ALA A 27 0.16 3.77 -22.75
N ASP A 28 -0.12 2.91 -23.75
CA ASP A 28 -0.95 1.70 -23.55
C ASP A 28 -0.13 0.62 -22.84
N VAL A 29 -0.06 0.74 -21.51
CA VAL A 29 0.61 -0.20 -20.62
C VAL A 29 -0.28 -0.51 -19.42
N LYS A 30 -0.06 -1.69 -18.81
CA LYS A 30 -0.70 -2.11 -17.58
C LYS A 30 0.31 -2.09 -16.42
N VAL A 31 -0.02 -1.44 -15.34
CA VAL A 31 0.70 -1.59 -14.07
C VAL A 31 0.30 -2.92 -13.46
N ILE A 32 1.26 -3.83 -13.30
CA ILE A 32 1.01 -5.18 -12.75
C ILE A 32 1.31 -5.29 -11.27
N GLY A 33 1.88 -4.24 -10.67
CA GLY A 33 2.09 -4.19 -9.23
C GLY A 33 3.30 -3.36 -8.85
N TYR A 34 3.52 -3.31 -7.55
CA TYR A 34 4.72 -2.73 -6.95
C TYR A 34 5.26 -3.66 -5.88
N GLU A 35 6.53 -3.50 -5.57
CA GLU A 35 7.22 -4.31 -4.57
C GLU A 35 8.06 -3.40 -3.67
N LEU A 36 7.91 -3.59 -2.35
CA LEU A 36 8.75 -2.91 -1.37
C LEU A 36 10.09 -3.64 -1.27
N THR A 37 11.15 -3.03 -1.80
CA THR A 37 12.48 -3.62 -1.71
C THR A 37 13.06 -3.43 -0.31
N LYS A 38 13.83 -4.41 0.17
CA LYS A 38 14.42 -4.36 1.51
C LYS A 38 15.49 -3.27 1.60
N GLY A 39 15.30 -2.36 2.53
CA GLY A 39 16.23 -1.27 2.84
C GLY A 39 15.90 0.05 2.11
N SER A 40 16.24 1.15 2.73
CA SER A 40 16.15 2.53 2.21
C SER A 40 14.78 3.02 1.73
N GLY A 41 13.69 2.26 1.97
CA GLY A 41 12.34 2.65 1.53
C GLY A 41 12.16 2.68 0.02
N MET A 42 12.92 1.87 -0.71
CA MET A 42 12.79 1.77 -2.15
C MET A 42 11.56 0.96 -2.55
N VAL A 43 10.94 1.35 -3.65
CA VAL A 43 9.74 0.71 -4.22
C VAL A 43 9.99 0.44 -5.70
N LEU A 44 9.78 -0.79 -6.12
CA LEU A 44 9.84 -1.23 -7.51
C LEU A 44 8.44 -1.21 -8.10
N VAL A 45 8.22 -0.44 -9.16
CA VAL A 45 6.99 -0.44 -9.96
C VAL A 45 7.19 -1.32 -11.17
N LYS A 46 6.23 -2.20 -11.45
CA LYS A 46 6.26 -3.18 -12.57
C LYS A 46 5.14 -2.85 -13.56
N ILE A 47 5.49 -2.69 -14.84
CA ILE A 47 4.54 -2.41 -15.92
C ILE A 47 4.75 -3.36 -17.10
N VAL A 48 3.69 -3.71 -17.81
CA VAL A 48 3.73 -4.56 -19.03
C VAL A 48 2.98 -3.90 -20.17
N GLY A 49 3.36 -4.25 -21.40
CA GLY A 49 2.74 -3.77 -22.62
C GLY A 49 3.61 -3.97 -23.85
N GLY A 50 3.23 -3.36 -24.96
CA GLY A 50 4.07 -3.36 -26.17
C GLY A 50 5.41 -2.68 -25.93
N VAL A 51 6.49 -3.14 -26.57
CA VAL A 51 7.86 -2.64 -26.36
C VAL A 51 7.97 -1.12 -26.45
N SER A 52 7.37 -0.51 -27.47
CA SER A 52 7.37 0.95 -27.66
C SER A 52 6.55 1.68 -26.59
N ALA A 53 5.44 1.10 -26.19
CA ALA A 53 4.56 1.65 -25.15
C ALA A 53 5.27 1.64 -23.79
N VAL A 54 5.87 0.50 -23.41
CA VAL A 54 6.66 0.38 -22.18
C VAL A 54 7.82 1.36 -22.13
N LYS A 55 8.53 1.54 -23.25
CA LYS A 55 9.61 2.51 -23.32
C LYS A 55 9.13 3.93 -23.08
N SER A 56 8.07 4.34 -23.76
CA SER A 56 7.49 5.69 -23.60
C SER A 56 6.94 5.90 -22.20
N ALA A 57 6.27 4.89 -21.63
CA ALA A 57 5.72 4.93 -20.29
C ALA A 57 6.81 5.07 -19.21
N VAL A 58 7.88 4.25 -19.28
CA VAL A 58 9.02 4.32 -18.36
C VAL A 58 9.71 5.68 -18.41
N ASP A 59 9.96 6.21 -19.61
CA ASP A 59 10.62 7.51 -19.76
C ASP A 59 9.76 8.65 -19.20
N ALA A 60 8.45 8.66 -19.46
CA ALA A 60 7.53 9.66 -18.92
C ALA A 60 7.40 9.54 -17.39
N ALA A 61 7.25 8.32 -16.89
CA ALA A 61 7.11 8.04 -15.46
C ALA A 61 8.33 8.49 -14.66
N CYS A 62 9.54 8.25 -15.17
CA CYS A 62 10.77 8.72 -14.50
C CYS A 62 10.82 10.24 -14.41
N VAL A 63 10.51 10.95 -15.49
CA VAL A 63 10.50 12.43 -15.50
C VAL A 63 9.46 13.00 -14.50
N ALA A 64 8.32 12.36 -14.37
CA ALA A 64 7.30 12.81 -13.42
C ALA A 64 7.71 12.51 -11.98
N ALA A 65 8.16 11.29 -11.71
CA ALA A 65 8.54 10.86 -10.37
C ALA A 65 9.80 11.60 -9.83
N GLU A 66 10.72 12.02 -10.68
CA GLU A 66 11.89 12.82 -10.29
C GLU A 66 11.53 14.17 -9.64
N ARG A 67 10.31 14.66 -9.86
CA ARG A 67 9.82 15.92 -9.25
C ARG A 67 9.46 15.76 -7.78
N VAL A 68 9.13 14.56 -7.36
CA VAL A 68 8.61 14.26 -6.00
C VAL A 68 9.50 13.28 -5.25
N SER A 69 10.40 12.57 -5.94
CA SER A 69 11.25 11.53 -5.36
C SER A 69 12.54 11.32 -6.16
N GLN A 70 13.41 10.44 -5.67
CA GLN A 70 14.62 10.03 -6.37
C GLN A 70 14.38 8.73 -7.14
N ILE A 71 14.70 8.71 -8.43
CA ILE A 71 14.78 7.48 -9.23
C ILE A 71 16.08 6.77 -8.90
N VAL A 72 15.97 5.51 -8.47
CA VAL A 72 17.13 4.66 -8.18
C VAL A 72 17.61 3.96 -9.43
N SER A 73 16.69 3.30 -10.13
CA SER A 73 16.98 2.60 -11.37
C SER A 73 15.74 2.49 -12.27
N LYS A 74 15.98 2.26 -13.57
CA LYS A 74 14.93 1.89 -14.53
C LYS A 74 15.49 0.84 -15.49
N HIS A 75 14.65 -0.12 -15.89
CA HIS A 75 15.02 -1.13 -16.86
C HIS A 75 13.83 -1.54 -17.72
N ILE A 76 14.13 -1.97 -18.96
CA ILE A 76 13.13 -2.44 -19.92
C ILE A 76 13.61 -3.75 -20.52
N ILE A 77 12.78 -4.78 -20.41
CA ILE A 77 13.00 -6.10 -20.98
C ILE A 77 12.02 -6.27 -22.12
N ALA A 78 12.50 -6.12 -23.36
CA ALA A 78 11.64 -6.15 -24.55
C ALA A 78 10.97 -7.52 -24.79
N ARG A 79 11.63 -8.58 -24.36
CA ARG A 79 11.10 -9.96 -24.44
C ARG A 79 11.53 -10.71 -23.18
N PRO A 80 10.75 -10.61 -22.10
CA PRO A 80 11.01 -11.37 -20.88
C PRO A 80 10.90 -12.88 -21.15
N SER A 81 11.66 -13.69 -20.42
CA SER A 81 11.53 -15.15 -20.42
C SER A 81 10.26 -15.57 -19.67
N ASP A 82 9.64 -16.66 -20.09
CA ASP A 82 8.47 -17.25 -19.40
C ASP A 82 8.78 -17.61 -17.93
N GLU A 83 10.06 -17.80 -17.59
CA GLU A 83 10.48 -18.08 -16.22
C GLU A 83 10.34 -16.86 -15.29
N LEU A 84 10.32 -15.64 -15.83
CA LEU A 84 10.13 -14.41 -15.06
C LEU A 84 8.71 -14.27 -14.50
N ASP A 85 7.72 -14.92 -15.10
CA ASP A 85 6.34 -14.90 -14.60
C ASP A 85 6.26 -15.36 -13.15
N LYS A 86 7.07 -16.36 -12.77
CA LYS A 86 7.14 -16.89 -11.40
C LYS A 86 7.71 -15.91 -10.39
N ILE A 87 8.50 -14.92 -10.83
CA ILE A 87 9.12 -13.92 -9.98
C ILE A 87 8.26 -12.65 -9.93
N ILE A 88 7.57 -12.35 -11.03
CA ILE A 88 6.79 -11.11 -11.17
C ILE A 88 5.42 -11.23 -10.51
N ASN A 89 4.79 -12.41 -10.57
CA ASN A 89 3.42 -12.67 -10.11
C ASN A 89 3.34 -13.31 -8.71
N VAL A 90 4.40 -13.23 -7.91
CA VAL A 90 4.44 -13.77 -6.53
C VAL A 90 3.36 -13.16 -5.61
N GLU A 91 2.74 -12.03 -6.00
CA GLU A 91 1.78 -11.33 -5.16
C GLU A 91 0.36 -11.93 -5.15
N GLU A 92 -0.01 -12.77 -6.12
CA GLU A 92 -1.35 -13.41 -6.11
C GLU A 92 -1.49 -14.49 -5.03
N GLU A 93 -0.40 -15.20 -4.69
CA GLU A 93 -0.43 -16.23 -3.64
C GLU A 93 -0.36 -15.64 -2.22
N THR A 94 0.23 -14.45 -2.05
CA THR A 94 0.39 -13.83 -0.72
C THR A 94 -0.84 -13.03 -0.28
N GLN A 95 -1.72 -12.62 -1.19
CA GLN A 95 -2.94 -11.89 -0.83
C GLN A 95 -4.00 -12.79 -0.20
N GLU A 96 -4.11 -14.05 -0.61
CA GLU A 96 -5.02 -15.02 -0.01
C GLU A 96 -4.58 -15.40 1.42
N GLU A 97 -3.27 -15.56 1.67
CA GLU A 97 -2.75 -15.86 3.02
C GLU A 97 -2.80 -14.66 3.99
N ILE A 98 -2.70 -13.42 3.48
CA ILE A 98 -2.80 -12.21 4.32
C ILE A 98 -4.25 -11.92 4.71
N ILE A 99 -5.22 -12.24 3.85
CA ILE A 99 -6.64 -12.06 4.17
C ILE A 99 -7.07 -13.03 5.27
N ASP A 100 -6.63 -14.29 5.21
CA ASP A 100 -6.94 -15.30 6.23
C ASP A 100 -6.30 -14.97 7.60
N ASN A 101 -5.06 -14.47 7.61
CA ASN A 101 -4.40 -14.02 8.85
C ASN A 101 -4.90 -12.66 9.37
N SER A 102 -5.52 -11.80 8.53
CA SER A 102 -6.05 -10.52 8.98
C SER A 102 -7.45 -10.67 9.60
N GLU A 103 -8.24 -11.67 9.19
CA GLU A 103 -9.52 -11.96 9.83
C GLU A 103 -9.32 -12.56 11.24
N GLU A 104 -8.35 -13.46 11.45
CA GLU A 104 -8.05 -13.96 12.81
C GLU A 104 -7.45 -12.87 13.73
N GLN A 105 -6.65 -11.93 13.22
CA GLN A 105 -6.10 -10.84 14.05
C GLN A 105 -7.11 -9.72 14.32
N ASN A 106 -8.06 -9.47 13.43
CA ASN A 106 -9.12 -8.50 13.66
C ASN A 106 -10.16 -8.98 14.69
N GLU A 107 -10.50 -10.28 14.73
CA GLU A 107 -11.39 -10.80 15.78
C GLU A 107 -10.76 -10.70 17.19
N VAL A 108 -9.44 -10.85 17.33
CA VAL A 108 -8.76 -10.75 18.63
C VAL A 108 -8.59 -9.29 19.08
N THR A 109 -8.43 -8.34 18.15
CA THR A 109 -8.30 -6.91 18.49
C THR A 109 -9.65 -6.24 18.75
N GLU A 110 -10.72 -6.59 18.01
CA GLU A 110 -12.06 -6.05 18.28
C GLU A 110 -12.60 -6.47 19.66
N ASN A 111 -12.35 -7.70 20.09
CA ASN A 111 -12.80 -8.17 21.41
C ASN A 111 -12.07 -7.50 22.57
N ASN A 112 -10.79 -7.15 22.42
CA ASN A 112 -10.02 -6.46 23.47
C ASN A 112 -10.36 -4.96 23.55
N GLU A 113 -10.57 -4.27 22.43
CA GLU A 113 -10.95 -2.86 22.42
C GLU A 113 -12.38 -2.61 22.94
N THR A 114 -13.31 -3.54 22.70
CA THR A 114 -14.69 -3.42 23.23
C THR A 114 -14.78 -3.62 24.73
N ASP A 115 -13.97 -4.46 25.32
CA ASP A 115 -13.94 -4.68 26.76
C ASP A 115 -13.32 -3.49 27.51
N GLU A 116 -12.21 -2.93 27.05
CA GLU A 116 -11.61 -1.72 27.63
C GLU A 116 -12.53 -0.48 27.49
N VAL A 117 -13.22 -0.31 26.37
CA VAL A 117 -14.16 0.79 26.16
C VAL A 117 -15.38 0.65 27.07
N ASN A 118 -15.87 -0.57 27.32
CA ASN A 118 -16.99 -0.80 28.22
C ASN A 118 -16.63 -0.52 29.69
N GLU A 119 -15.42 -0.89 30.16
CA GLU A 119 -14.95 -0.54 31.50
C GLU A 119 -14.86 0.99 31.71
N ILE A 120 -14.30 1.70 30.73
CA ILE A 120 -14.20 3.17 30.79
C ILE A 120 -15.58 3.83 30.79
N LEU A 121 -16.55 3.30 30.06
CA LEU A 121 -17.92 3.79 30.03
C LEU A 121 -18.65 3.60 31.37
N GLU A 122 -18.38 2.53 32.11
CA GLU A 122 -18.94 2.31 33.45
C GLU A 122 -18.32 3.27 34.47
N GLU A 123 -17.01 3.46 34.47
CA GLU A 123 -16.34 4.45 35.35
C GLU A 123 -16.85 5.89 35.13
N VAL A 124 -17.05 6.29 33.89
CA VAL A 124 -17.60 7.62 33.56
C VAL A 124 -19.01 7.80 34.06
N LYS A 125 -19.87 6.76 34.01
CA LYS A 125 -21.22 6.80 34.59
C LYS A 125 -21.23 6.95 36.11
N GLU A 126 -20.34 6.25 36.83
CA GLU A 126 -20.24 6.38 38.29
C GLU A 126 -19.76 7.78 38.71
N ILE A 127 -18.80 8.37 37.98
CA ILE A 127 -18.32 9.73 38.26
C ILE A 127 -19.43 10.78 38.05
N GLN A 128 -20.30 10.59 37.07
CA GLN A 128 -21.43 11.50 36.84
C GLN A 128 -22.48 11.41 37.97
N VAL A 129 -22.79 10.21 38.43
CA VAL A 129 -23.75 9.99 39.54
C VAL A 129 -23.24 10.63 40.85
N VAL A 130 -21.94 10.53 41.15
CA VAL A 130 -21.33 11.13 42.33
C VAL A 130 -21.37 12.67 42.27
N LYS A 131 -21.13 13.27 41.07
CA LYS A 131 -21.23 14.73 40.87
C LYS A 131 -22.66 15.26 41.04
N VAL A 132 -23.66 14.54 40.58
CA VAL A 132 -25.07 14.94 40.72
C VAL A 132 -25.52 14.87 42.22
N ASN A 133 -25.10 13.82 42.93
CA ASN A 133 -25.42 13.67 44.34
C ASN A 133 -24.74 14.71 45.25
N LYS A 134 -23.52 15.14 44.93
CA LYS A 134 -22.84 16.25 45.63
C LYS A 134 -23.52 17.61 45.41
N LYS A 135 -24.08 17.83 44.22
CA LYS A 135 -24.77 19.10 43.89
C LYS A 135 -26.10 19.23 44.58
N ASN A 136 -26.76 18.13 44.88
CA ASN A 136 -28.05 18.10 45.60
C ASN A 136 -27.90 18.21 47.14
N LYS A 137 -26.73 17.83 47.71
CA LYS A 137 -26.46 18.00 49.15
C LYS A 137 -26.12 19.44 49.58
N ASN A 138 -25.68 20.26 48.63
CA ASN A 138 -25.33 21.69 48.92
C ASN A 138 -26.49 22.67 48.67
N LYS A 139 -27.71 22.19 48.45
CA LYS A 139 -28.92 23.01 48.25
C LYS A 139 -29.99 22.82 49.35
N LYS A 140 -29.59 22.31 50.53
CA LYS A 140 -30.44 22.30 51.71
C LYS A 140 -29.88 23.15 52.82
#